data_719372b1d9b89474e6068402472af014
#
_entry.id   719372b1d9b89474e6068402472af014
#
_cell.length_a   1.000
_cell.length_b   1.000
_cell.length_c   1.000
_cell.angle_alpha   90.00
_cell.angle_beta   90.00
_cell.angle_gamma   90.00
#
_symmetry.space_group_name_H-M   'P 1'
#
loop_
_entity.id
_entity.type
_entity.pdbx_description
1 polymer ?
#
loop_
_entity_poly.entity_id
_entity_poly.type
_entity_poly.pdbx_seq_one_letter_code
_entity_poly.pdbx_strand_id
1 'polypeptide(L)'
;MKRFIAGADRDQATLLPECLDDWVDESNPVRVVDAFVDALDLKQLSFDGMVPEVTGRPSYHPSALLKLYIYGYVNRIQSSRRLEREAKRNLEVIWLVRRLTPDDKTIADFRKDNGPAIKKVCARFVELCRKMGLLTKASVAIDGSKFKAVNTRDKNFTKGKVERRRRQLEESVARYLAQLDTADSRRLRRYKHHR
;
A
#
# COMPACT_ATOMS: atom_id res chain seq x y z
N MET A 1 -33.58 -30.56 12.75
CA MET A 1 -32.22 -30.99 12.36
C MET A 1 -31.28 -29.80 12.37
N LYS A 2 -30.19 -29.86 13.14
CA LYS A 2 -29.11 -28.85 13.08
C LYS A 2 -28.31 -29.12 11.81
N ARG A 3 -28.30 -28.21 10.83
CA ARG A 3 -27.51 -28.28 9.59
C ARG A 3 -26.43 -27.23 9.63
N PHE A 4 -25.23 -27.58 9.21
CA PHE A 4 -24.18 -26.60 8.95
C PHE A 4 -24.46 -25.87 7.64
N ILE A 5 -24.02 -24.61 7.54
CA ILE A 5 -24.04 -23.87 6.28
C ILE A 5 -22.97 -24.51 5.38
N ALA A 6 -23.38 -25.00 4.22
CA ALA A 6 -22.47 -25.56 3.22
C ALA A 6 -21.79 -24.43 2.43
N GLY A 7 -20.49 -24.54 2.18
CA GLY A 7 -19.79 -23.67 1.23
C GLY A 7 -20.16 -24.01 -0.21
N ALA A 8 -19.81 -23.11 -1.16
CA ALA A 8 -19.96 -23.38 -2.57
C ALA A 8 -19.01 -24.51 -3.02
N ASP A 9 -19.46 -25.29 -3.99
CA ASP A 9 -18.62 -26.31 -4.61
C ASP A 9 -17.48 -25.64 -5.40
N ARG A 10 -16.26 -26.16 -5.25
CA ARG A 10 -15.07 -25.60 -5.94
C ARG A 10 -15.11 -25.81 -7.44
N ASP A 11 -15.80 -26.84 -7.89
CA ASP A 11 -15.93 -27.22 -9.31
C ASP A 11 -17.18 -26.60 -9.96
N GLN A 12 -17.95 -25.82 -9.19
CA GLN A 12 -19.13 -25.15 -9.71
C GLN A 12 -18.72 -24.02 -10.67
N ALA A 13 -19.02 -24.19 -11.93
CA ALA A 13 -18.89 -23.12 -12.92
C ALA A 13 -20.01 -22.09 -12.72
N THR A 14 -19.64 -20.81 -12.69
CA THR A 14 -20.62 -19.72 -12.68
C THR A 14 -21.03 -19.38 -14.10
N LEU A 15 -22.34 -19.24 -14.33
CA LEU A 15 -22.89 -18.92 -15.64
C LEU A 15 -22.50 -17.49 -16.10
N LEU A 16 -22.33 -16.57 -15.16
CA LEU A 16 -21.88 -15.22 -15.37
C LEU A 16 -20.56 -15.03 -14.63
N PRO A 17 -19.48 -14.55 -15.29
CA PRO A 17 -18.23 -14.27 -14.62
C PRO A 17 -18.43 -13.13 -13.61
N GLU A 18 -17.95 -13.34 -12.38
CA GLU A 18 -17.96 -12.31 -11.36
C GLU A 18 -17.03 -11.14 -11.75
N CYS A 19 -17.49 -9.92 -11.53
CA CYS A 19 -16.66 -8.74 -11.68
C CYS A 19 -15.75 -8.59 -10.47
N LEU A 20 -14.50 -8.15 -10.67
CA LEU A 20 -13.60 -7.85 -9.55
C LEU A 20 -14.19 -6.85 -8.56
N ASP A 21 -15.02 -5.96 -9.06
CA ASP A 21 -15.63 -4.91 -8.26
C ASP A 21 -16.69 -5.45 -7.27
N ASP A 22 -17.26 -6.61 -7.57
CA ASP A 22 -18.21 -7.30 -6.69
C ASP A 22 -17.56 -7.90 -5.44
N TRP A 23 -16.23 -8.08 -5.48
CA TRP A 23 -15.47 -8.73 -4.39
C TRP A 23 -15.05 -7.77 -3.29
N VAL A 24 -15.16 -6.47 -3.53
CA VAL A 24 -14.72 -5.44 -2.60
C VAL A 24 -15.89 -4.50 -2.32
N ASP A 25 -16.34 -4.49 -1.08
CA ASP A 25 -17.44 -3.64 -0.62
C ASP A 25 -17.17 -2.16 -0.91
N GLU A 26 -18.24 -1.39 -1.20
CA GLU A 26 -18.14 0.04 -1.47
C GLU A 26 -17.54 0.84 -0.32
N SER A 27 -17.77 0.38 0.91
CA SER A 27 -17.23 0.98 2.13
C SER A 27 -15.78 0.58 2.44
N ASN A 28 -15.18 -0.32 1.65
CA ASN A 28 -13.85 -0.84 1.92
C ASN A 28 -12.77 0.26 1.77
N PRO A 29 -11.91 0.46 2.78
CA PRO A 29 -10.84 1.48 2.74
C PRO A 29 -9.88 1.37 1.54
N VAL A 30 -9.77 0.20 0.91
CA VAL A 30 -8.90 0.02 -0.26
C VAL A 30 -9.36 0.88 -1.45
N ARG A 31 -10.66 1.18 -1.56
CA ARG A 31 -11.21 2.09 -2.58
C ARG A 31 -10.70 3.52 -2.41
N VAL A 32 -10.45 3.94 -1.18
CA VAL A 32 -9.85 5.25 -0.90
C VAL A 32 -8.40 5.31 -1.39
N VAL A 33 -7.65 4.20 -1.26
CA VAL A 33 -6.29 4.09 -1.83
C VAL A 33 -6.32 4.24 -3.35
N ASP A 34 -7.25 3.54 -3.99
CA ASP A 34 -7.41 3.55 -5.44
C ASP A 34 -7.71 4.97 -5.96
N ALA A 35 -8.79 5.57 -5.45
CA ALA A 35 -9.21 6.93 -5.83
C ALA A 35 -8.14 7.99 -5.53
N PHE A 36 -7.45 7.87 -4.41
CA PHE A 36 -6.37 8.79 -4.04
C PHE A 36 -5.22 8.76 -5.05
N VAL A 37 -4.75 7.57 -5.43
CA VAL A 37 -3.63 7.44 -6.37
C VAL A 37 -4.04 7.87 -7.78
N ASP A 38 -5.25 7.55 -8.20
CA ASP A 38 -5.76 7.93 -9.52
C ASP A 38 -5.98 9.44 -9.66
N ALA A 39 -6.18 10.16 -8.54
CA ALA A 39 -6.26 11.62 -8.50
C ALA A 39 -4.88 12.32 -8.52
N LEU A 40 -3.75 11.58 -8.43
CA LEU A 40 -2.42 12.16 -8.42
C LEU A 40 -1.86 12.36 -9.83
N ASP A 41 -1.23 13.51 -10.07
CA ASP A 41 -0.34 13.69 -11.21
C ASP A 41 1.06 13.14 -10.88
N LEU A 42 1.30 11.89 -11.26
CA LEU A 42 2.57 11.23 -10.98
C LEU A 42 3.75 11.82 -11.76
N LYS A 43 3.52 12.48 -12.91
CA LYS A 43 4.56 13.17 -13.65
C LYS A 43 5.06 14.39 -12.88
N GLN A 44 4.14 15.21 -12.35
CA GLN A 44 4.50 16.37 -11.51
C GLN A 44 5.18 15.94 -10.20
N LEU A 45 4.91 14.73 -9.72
CA LEU A 45 5.55 14.17 -8.53
C LEU A 45 6.90 13.52 -8.83
N SER A 46 7.37 13.60 -10.08
CA SER A 46 8.68 13.08 -10.52
C SER A 46 8.84 11.58 -10.27
N PHE A 47 7.78 10.80 -10.57
CA PHE A 47 7.91 9.35 -10.60
C PHE A 47 8.60 8.89 -11.87
N ASP A 48 9.61 8.03 -11.73
CA ASP A 48 10.26 7.35 -12.83
C ASP A 48 9.35 6.26 -13.42
N GLY A 49 9.55 5.92 -14.70
CA GLY A 49 8.79 4.88 -15.39
C GLY A 49 7.41 5.32 -15.90
N MET A 50 7.15 6.64 -15.98
CA MET A 50 5.90 7.18 -16.56
C MET A 50 5.80 7.03 -18.07
N VAL A 51 6.93 6.84 -18.75
CA VAL A 51 7.00 6.56 -20.18
C VAL A 51 7.51 5.13 -20.35
N PRO A 52 6.72 4.23 -20.96
CA PRO A 52 7.17 2.86 -21.18
C PRO A 52 8.33 2.83 -22.18
N GLU A 53 9.28 1.93 -21.96
CA GLU A 53 10.36 1.72 -22.92
C GLU A 53 9.85 1.10 -24.20
N VAL A 54 10.45 1.47 -25.34
CA VAL A 54 10.04 1.03 -26.68
C VAL A 54 10.36 -0.46 -26.92
N THR A 55 11.38 -0.97 -26.20
CA THR A 55 11.86 -2.34 -26.33
C THR A 55 11.96 -3.03 -24.97
N GLY A 56 11.87 -4.34 -24.95
CA GLY A 56 11.96 -5.14 -23.73
C GLY A 56 10.61 -5.62 -23.18
N ARG A 57 10.63 -6.15 -21.97
CA ARG A 57 9.40 -6.60 -21.27
C ARG A 57 8.57 -5.39 -20.85
N PRO A 58 7.26 -5.37 -21.12
CA PRO A 58 6.38 -4.31 -20.65
C PRO A 58 6.52 -4.08 -19.14
N SER A 59 6.69 -2.82 -18.73
CA SER A 59 6.78 -2.43 -17.34
C SER A 59 5.40 -2.21 -16.71
N TYR A 60 5.31 -2.37 -15.40
CA TYR A 60 4.10 -1.97 -14.67
C TYR A 60 4.02 -0.45 -14.57
N HIS A 61 2.82 0.09 -14.76
CA HIS A 61 2.62 1.53 -14.56
C HIS A 61 2.91 1.92 -13.09
N PRO A 62 3.60 3.02 -12.82
CA PRO A 62 3.94 3.47 -11.47
C PRO A 62 2.77 3.56 -10.50
N SER A 63 1.56 3.90 -10.99
CA SER A 63 0.36 3.95 -10.14
C SER A 63 0.05 2.61 -9.48
N ALA A 64 0.18 1.48 -10.20
CA ALA A 64 -0.11 0.16 -9.64
C ALA A 64 0.86 -0.19 -8.51
N LEU A 65 2.15 0.08 -8.71
CA LEU A 65 3.17 -0.15 -7.69
C LEU A 65 3.00 0.80 -6.49
N LEU A 66 2.62 2.06 -6.73
CA LEU A 66 2.35 3.03 -5.67
C LEU A 66 1.13 2.62 -4.82
N LYS A 67 0.04 2.16 -5.45
CA LYS A 67 -1.13 1.60 -4.75
C LYS A 67 -0.71 0.46 -3.82
N LEU A 68 0.13 -0.44 -4.31
CA LEU A 68 0.67 -1.56 -3.52
C LEU A 68 1.51 -1.09 -2.32
N TYR A 69 2.32 -0.04 -2.49
CA TYR A 69 3.10 0.54 -1.39
C TYR A 69 2.25 1.21 -0.33
N ILE A 70 1.23 1.96 -0.73
CA ILE A 70 0.30 2.61 0.22
C ILE A 70 -0.45 1.53 1.00
N TYR A 71 -0.96 0.50 0.32
CA TYR A 71 -1.61 -0.64 0.97
C TYR A 71 -0.67 -1.32 1.98
N GLY A 72 0.56 -1.60 1.57
CA GLY A 72 1.58 -2.21 2.44
C GLY A 72 1.92 -1.35 3.64
N TYR A 73 2.00 -0.04 3.48
CA TYR A 73 2.24 0.89 4.57
C TYR A 73 1.11 0.87 5.61
N VAL A 74 -0.14 0.97 5.15
CA VAL A 74 -1.34 0.96 6.00
C VAL A 74 -1.47 -0.38 6.75
N ASN A 75 -1.21 -1.50 6.05
CA ASN A 75 -1.35 -2.85 6.60
C ASN A 75 -0.05 -3.42 7.21
N ARG A 76 1.00 -2.59 7.36
CA ARG A 76 2.29 -2.96 7.98
C ARG A 76 2.98 -4.16 7.34
N ILE A 77 2.91 -4.27 6.03
CA ILE A 77 3.57 -5.32 5.27
C ILE A 77 5.00 -4.89 4.97
N GLN A 78 5.96 -5.35 5.75
CA GLN A 78 7.36 -4.89 5.75
C GLN A 78 8.29 -5.76 4.90
N SER A 79 7.84 -6.23 3.73
CA SER A 79 8.66 -7.04 2.84
C SER A 79 8.09 -7.02 1.43
N SER A 80 8.93 -6.79 0.41
CA SER A 80 8.53 -6.83 -1.00
C SER A 80 7.96 -8.19 -1.39
N ARG A 81 8.48 -9.28 -0.83
CA ARG A 81 7.92 -10.63 -1.02
C ARG A 81 6.54 -10.82 -0.42
N ARG A 82 6.31 -10.23 0.74
CA ARG A 82 4.96 -10.29 1.32
C ARG A 82 3.99 -9.49 0.46
N LEU A 83 4.41 -8.34 -0.07
CA LEU A 83 3.60 -7.57 -1.02
C LEU A 83 3.31 -8.36 -2.29
N GLU A 84 4.32 -9.02 -2.89
CA GLU A 84 4.13 -9.93 -4.01
C GLU A 84 3.12 -11.05 -3.67
N ARG A 85 3.26 -11.65 -2.49
CA ARG A 85 2.34 -12.72 -2.04
C ARG A 85 0.92 -12.20 -1.86
N GLU A 86 0.74 -11.01 -1.27
CA GLU A 86 -0.58 -10.39 -1.13
C GLU A 86 -1.20 -10.06 -2.50
N ALA A 87 -0.42 -9.61 -3.47
CA ALA A 87 -0.90 -9.39 -4.84
C ALA A 87 -1.43 -10.66 -5.53
N LYS A 88 -1.00 -11.85 -5.08
CA LYS A 88 -1.43 -13.14 -5.62
C LYS A 88 -2.60 -13.78 -4.89
N ARG A 89 -2.91 -13.37 -3.64
CA ARG A 89 -3.87 -14.10 -2.78
C ARG A 89 -4.89 -13.22 -2.07
N ASN A 90 -4.62 -11.94 -1.89
CA ASN A 90 -5.47 -11.04 -1.14
C ASN A 90 -6.43 -10.32 -2.08
N LEU A 91 -7.74 -10.51 -1.88
CA LEU A 91 -8.78 -9.97 -2.76
C LEU A 91 -8.73 -8.45 -2.88
N GLU A 92 -8.49 -7.74 -1.77
CA GLU A 92 -8.35 -6.28 -1.78
C GLU A 92 -7.17 -5.83 -2.66
N VAL A 93 -6.03 -6.52 -2.55
CA VAL A 93 -4.84 -6.21 -3.35
C VAL A 93 -5.04 -6.61 -4.80
N ILE A 94 -5.63 -7.77 -5.07
CA ILE A 94 -5.96 -8.22 -6.43
C ILE A 94 -6.86 -7.20 -7.12
N TRP A 95 -7.87 -6.70 -6.42
CA TRP A 95 -8.74 -5.63 -6.90
C TRP A 95 -7.95 -4.34 -7.16
N LEU A 96 -7.19 -3.88 -6.16
CA LEU A 96 -6.44 -2.62 -6.17
C LEU A 96 -5.44 -2.53 -7.32
N VAL A 97 -4.71 -3.61 -7.59
CA VAL A 97 -3.72 -3.68 -8.67
C VAL A 97 -4.25 -4.33 -9.95
N ARG A 98 -5.58 -4.54 -10.04
CA ARG A 98 -6.24 -5.08 -11.25
C ARG A 98 -5.65 -6.41 -11.72
N ARG A 99 -5.49 -7.37 -10.81
CA ARG A 99 -4.87 -8.70 -11.02
C ARG A 99 -3.41 -8.66 -11.49
N LEU A 100 -2.73 -7.53 -11.40
CA LEU A 100 -1.30 -7.48 -11.68
C LEU A 100 -0.52 -8.17 -10.55
N THR A 101 0.53 -8.89 -10.89
CA THR A 101 1.35 -9.65 -9.93
C THR A 101 2.83 -9.28 -10.07
N PRO A 102 3.22 -8.05 -9.69
CA PRO A 102 4.63 -7.67 -9.73
C PRO A 102 5.45 -8.55 -8.79
N ASP A 103 6.62 -8.98 -9.26
CA ASP A 103 7.55 -9.75 -8.46
C ASP A 103 8.27 -8.89 -7.41
N ASP A 104 8.88 -9.55 -6.42
CA ASP A 104 9.56 -8.89 -5.31
C ASP A 104 10.70 -7.98 -5.76
N LYS A 105 11.37 -8.32 -6.86
CA LYS A 105 12.42 -7.52 -7.46
C LYS A 105 11.87 -6.23 -8.07
N THR A 106 10.83 -6.32 -8.89
CA THR A 106 10.15 -5.15 -9.48
C THR A 106 9.66 -4.19 -8.39
N ILE A 107 9.08 -4.72 -7.32
CA ILE A 107 8.62 -3.93 -6.18
C ILE A 107 9.82 -3.22 -5.51
N ALA A 108 10.93 -3.93 -5.28
CA ALA A 108 12.12 -3.36 -4.64
C ALA A 108 12.81 -2.31 -5.52
N ASP A 109 12.96 -2.57 -6.82
CA ASP A 109 13.55 -1.62 -7.77
C ASP A 109 12.72 -0.34 -7.85
N PHE A 110 11.39 -0.43 -7.96
CA PHE A 110 10.51 0.74 -7.93
C PHE A 110 10.70 1.60 -6.67
N ARG A 111 10.89 0.99 -5.50
CA ARG A 111 11.17 1.72 -4.25
C ARG A 111 12.51 2.42 -4.30
N LYS A 112 13.54 1.76 -4.82
CA LYS A 112 14.88 2.31 -4.96
C LYS A 112 14.87 3.57 -5.82
N ASP A 113 14.16 3.51 -6.94
CA ASP A 113 14.13 4.58 -7.93
C ASP A 113 13.20 5.73 -7.48
N ASN A 114 12.10 5.43 -6.81
CA ASN A 114 11.05 6.38 -6.46
C ASN A 114 10.91 6.68 -4.94
N GLY A 115 11.87 6.28 -4.12
CA GLY A 115 11.77 6.37 -2.64
C GLY A 115 11.33 7.73 -2.09
N PRO A 116 11.94 8.86 -2.50
CA PRO A 116 11.54 10.18 -2.04
C PRO A 116 10.10 10.57 -2.41
N ALA A 117 9.66 10.22 -3.62
CA ALA A 117 8.30 10.48 -4.10
C ALA A 117 7.27 9.63 -3.32
N ILE A 118 7.54 8.35 -3.12
CA ILE A 118 6.71 7.43 -2.32
C ILE A 118 6.51 7.98 -0.90
N LYS A 119 7.56 8.46 -0.23
CA LYS A 119 7.47 9.06 1.12
C LYS A 119 6.49 10.21 1.16
N LYS A 120 6.60 11.15 0.22
CA LYS A 120 5.72 12.33 0.15
C LYS A 120 4.27 11.92 -0.08
N VAL A 121 4.02 10.97 -0.97
CA VAL A 121 2.67 10.51 -1.31
C VAL A 121 2.04 9.76 -0.14
N CYS A 122 2.76 8.82 0.49
CA CYS A 122 2.25 8.10 1.67
C CYS A 122 1.92 9.06 2.83
N ALA A 123 2.74 10.08 3.07
CA ALA A 123 2.45 11.09 4.09
C ALA A 123 1.17 11.88 3.78
N ARG A 124 0.95 12.27 2.51
CA ARG A 124 -0.29 12.91 2.06
C ARG A 124 -1.51 12.01 2.22
N PHE A 125 -1.37 10.73 1.90
CA PHE A 125 -2.44 9.75 2.07
C PHE A 125 -2.88 9.62 3.53
N VAL A 126 -1.94 9.46 4.46
CA VAL A 126 -2.26 9.38 5.90
C VAL A 126 -2.92 10.66 6.41
N GLU A 127 -2.48 11.83 5.93
CA GLU A 127 -3.12 13.09 6.26
C GLU A 127 -4.57 13.16 5.75
N LEU A 128 -4.83 12.70 4.52
CA LEU A 128 -6.17 12.60 3.96
C LEU A 128 -7.06 11.67 4.80
N CYS A 129 -6.59 10.46 5.11
CA CYS A 129 -7.32 9.49 5.93
C CYS A 129 -7.70 10.06 7.30
N ARG A 130 -6.84 10.89 7.91
CA ARG A 130 -7.15 11.58 9.16
C ARG A 130 -8.25 12.62 9.00
N LYS A 131 -8.17 13.43 7.94
CA LYS A 131 -9.21 14.44 7.65
C LYS A 131 -10.58 13.79 7.43
N MET A 132 -10.60 12.62 6.80
CA MET A 132 -11.80 11.84 6.57
C MET A 132 -12.26 11.01 7.79
N GLY A 133 -11.53 11.02 8.89
CA GLY A 133 -11.87 10.24 10.09
C GLY A 133 -11.69 8.72 9.94
N LEU A 134 -11.10 8.24 8.87
CA LEU A 134 -10.92 6.82 8.58
C LEU A 134 -9.92 6.12 9.53
N LEU A 135 -9.03 6.88 10.16
CA LEU A 135 -8.01 6.36 11.10
C LEU A 135 -8.38 6.51 12.57
N THR A 136 -9.60 6.92 12.90
CA THR A 136 -10.01 7.20 14.29
C THR A 136 -10.16 5.95 15.15
N LYS A 137 -10.35 4.77 14.55
CA LYS A 137 -10.48 3.48 15.27
C LYS A 137 -9.27 2.56 15.12
N ALA A 138 -8.41 2.79 14.18
CA ALA A 138 -7.17 2.06 14.04
C ALA A 138 -6.09 2.80 14.83
N SER A 139 -5.72 2.29 16.01
CA SER A 139 -4.43 2.61 16.62
C SER A 139 -3.36 2.18 15.63
N VAL A 140 -2.95 3.06 14.73
CA VAL A 140 -1.73 2.87 13.94
C VAL A 140 -0.60 2.99 14.94
N ALA A 141 -0.36 1.93 15.72
CA ALA A 141 0.83 1.79 16.52
C ALA A 141 1.99 1.57 15.55
N ILE A 142 2.52 2.65 15.04
CA ILE A 142 3.77 2.64 14.31
C ILE A 142 4.84 2.54 15.40
N ASP A 143 5.45 1.35 15.49
CA ASP A 143 6.65 1.09 16.26
C ASP A 143 6.58 1.55 17.73
N GLY A 144 5.73 0.87 18.55
CA GLY A 144 5.69 1.04 20.01
C GLY A 144 5.24 2.40 20.56
N SER A 145 5.13 3.42 19.72
CA SER A 145 4.62 4.72 20.09
C SER A 145 3.10 4.65 20.17
N LYS A 146 2.55 4.58 21.35
CA LYS A 146 1.12 4.74 21.62
C LYS A 146 0.68 6.12 21.14
N PHE A 147 0.19 6.23 19.91
CA PHE A 147 -0.63 7.37 19.53
C PHE A 147 -1.97 7.22 20.23
N LYS A 148 -2.08 7.75 21.46
CA LYS A 148 -3.37 8.04 22.02
C LYS A 148 -4.10 8.96 21.05
N ALA A 149 -5.20 8.49 20.49
CA ALA A 149 -6.20 9.36 19.88
C ALA A 149 -6.77 10.22 21.03
N VAL A 150 -6.09 11.30 21.34
CA VAL A 150 -6.59 12.27 22.31
C VAL A 150 -7.62 13.08 21.55
N ASN A 151 -8.87 12.70 21.76
CA ASN A 151 -10.02 13.55 21.47
C ASN A 151 -10.02 14.66 22.51
N THR A 152 -9.13 15.64 22.37
CA THR A 152 -9.04 16.82 23.24
C THR A 152 -9.30 18.08 22.44
N ARG A 153 -10.06 18.96 23.05
CA ARG A 153 -10.65 20.24 22.67
C ARG A 153 -9.79 21.27 21.93
N ASP A 154 -8.59 20.96 21.48
CA ASP A 154 -7.72 21.90 20.75
C ASP A 154 -7.83 21.75 19.24
N LYS A 155 -8.91 22.31 18.69
CA LYS A 155 -9.10 22.47 17.22
C LYS A 155 -8.19 23.56 16.62
N ASN A 156 -7.26 24.13 17.34
CA ASN A 156 -6.33 25.14 16.80
C ASN A 156 -5.08 24.47 16.22
N PHE A 157 -5.15 24.15 14.95
CA PHE A 157 -4.00 23.73 14.15
C PHE A 157 -3.18 24.97 13.75
N THR A 158 -2.19 25.33 14.55
CA THR A 158 -1.19 26.31 14.12
C THR A 158 -0.31 25.71 13.02
N LYS A 159 0.14 26.54 12.07
CA LYS A 159 1.03 26.11 10.95
C LYS A 159 2.19 25.25 11.45
N GLY A 160 2.81 25.60 12.57
CA GLY A 160 3.92 24.84 13.17
C GLY A 160 3.52 23.46 13.70
N LYS A 161 2.28 23.26 14.18
CA LYS A 161 1.79 21.93 14.57
C LYS A 161 1.55 21.03 13.34
N VAL A 162 1.05 21.61 12.26
CA VAL A 162 0.83 20.88 11.00
C VAL A 162 2.17 20.44 10.37
N GLU A 163 3.15 21.31 10.31
CA GLU A 163 4.49 21.00 9.79
C GLU A 163 5.21 19.94 10.64
N ARG A 164 5.16 20.05 11.98
CA ARG A 164 5.72 19.03 12.88
C ARG A 164 5.08 17.67 12.63
N ARG A 165 3.76 17.63 12.46
CA ARG A 165 3.01 16.40 12.23
C ARG A 165 3.29 15.79 10.86
N ARG A 166 3.44 16.64 9.83
CA ARG A 166 3.87 16.22 8.50
C ARG A 166 5.26 15.59 8.53
N ARG A 167 6.22 16.22 9.22
CA ARG A 167 7.57 15.66 9.41
C ARG A 167 7.55 14.31 10.09
N GLN A 168 6.78 14.15 11.18
CA GLN A 168 6.62 12.85 11.86
C GLN A 168 6.07 11.76 10.95
N LEU A 169 5.13 12.10 10.04
CA LEU A 169 4.61 11.16 9.08
C LEU A 169 5.66 10.78 8.02
N GLU A 170 6.37 11.75 7.50
CA GLU A 170 7.45 11.52 6.54
C GLU A 170 8.56 10.63 7.16
N GLU A 171 8.92 10.86 8.42
CA GLU A 171 9.87 10.01 9.17
C GLU A 171 9.33 8.59 9.37
N SER A 172 8.05 8.43 9.67
CA SER A 172 7.40 7.13 9.82
C SER A 172 7.41 6.33 8.52
N VAL A 173 7.09 6.97 7.39
CA VAL A 173 7.17 6.34 6.07
C VAL A 173 8.62 6.03 5.71
N ALA A 174 9.57 6.91 6.06
CA ALA A 174 10.99 6.66 5.85
C ALA A 174 11.46 5.40 6.59
N ARG A 175 11.06 5.23 7.85
CA ARG A 175 11.35 4.03 8.64
C ARG A 175 10.74 2.77 8.00
N TYR A 176 9.50 2.84 7.54
CA TYR A 176 8.86 1.72 6.86
C TYR A 176 9.64 1.30 5.60
N LEU A 177 10.03 2.25 4.75
CA LEU A 177 10.82 1.94 3.55
C LEU A 177 12.20 1.37 3.90
N ALA A 178 12.86 1.88 4.95
CA ALA A 178 14.12 1.32 5.44
C ALA A 178 13.98 -0.11 5.99
N GLN A 179 12.85 -0.44 6.62
CA GLN A 179 12.55 -1.81 7.06
C GLN A 179 12.38 -2.76 5.87
N LEU A 180 11.72 -2.33 4.81
CA LEU A 180 11.63 -3.08 3.57
C LEU A 180 13.01 -3.33 2.96
N ASP A 181 13.87 -2.30 2.89
CA ASP A 181 15.25 -2.44 2.38
C ASP A 181 16.06 -3.43 3.22
N THR A 182 15.93 -3.36 4.54
CA THR A 182 16.62 -4.28 5.44
C THR A 182 16.13 -5.72 5.26
N ALA A 183 14.83 -5.93 5.13
CA ALA A 183 14.26 -7.25 4.93
C ALA A 183 14.69 -7.88 3.60
N ASP A 184 14.73 -7.09 2.55
CA ASP A 184 15.13 -7.54 1.22
C ASP A 184 16.65 -7.79 1.14
N SER A 185 17.48 -6.95 1.78
CA SER A 185 18.96 -7.09 1.82
C SER A 185 19.43 -8.29 2.63
N ARG A 186 18.80 -8.62 3.76
CA ARG A 186 19.14 -9.79 4.59
C ARG A 186 19.03 -11.09 3.80
N ARG A 187 18.17 -11.15 2.82
CA ARG A 187 17.98 -12.31 1.98
C ARG A 187 19.06 -12.45 0.92
N LEU A 188 19.44 -11.35 0.27
CA LEU A 188 20.51 -11.38 -0.73
C LEU A 188 21.81 -11.93 -0.13
N ARG A 189 22.08 -11.64 1.15
CA ARG A 189 23.23 -12.20 1.90
C ARG A 189 23.09 -13.71 2.11
N ARG A 190 21.90 -14.22 2.48
CA ARG A 190 21.70 -15.67 2.68
C ARG A 190 21.88 -16.48 1.40
N TYR A 191 21.48 -15.96 0.24
CA TYR A 191 21.69 -16.63 -1.04
C TYR A 191 23.16 -16.69 -1.48
N LYS A 192 23.99 -15.68 -1.11
CA LYS A 192 25.42 -15.68 -1.43
C LYS A 192 26.23 -16.65 -0.57
N HIS A 193 25.75 -17.05 0.60
CA HIS A 193 26.44 -18.02 1.47
C HIS A 193 26.09 -19.49 1.19
N HIS A 194 25.15 -19.76 0.29
CA HIS A 194 24.72 -21.12 -0.07
C HIS A 194 25.09 -21.49 -1.51
N ARG A 195 25.99 -20.77 -2.13
CA ARG A 195 26.73 -21.12 -3.35
C ARG A 195 28.21 -21.18 -3.03
#